data_936b194f5b0d9ac1b65a51849b0f09df
#
_entry.id   936b194f5b0d9ac1b65a51849b0f09df
#
_cell.length_a   1.000
_cell.length_b   1.000
_cell.length_c   1.000
_cell.angle_alpha   90.00
_cell.angle_beta   90.00
_cell.angle_gamma   90.00
#
_symmetry.space_group_name_H-M   'P 1'
#
loop_
_entity.id
_entity.type
_entity.pdbx_description
1 polymer ?
#
loop_
_entity_poly.entity_id
_entity_poly.type
_entity_poly.pdbx_seq_one_letter_code
_entity_poly.pdbx_strand_id
1 'polypeptide(L)'
;TAISWLAALQNQDKPTALILSRQGLPSFERDESQINSIIRGGYVLYEPKDDPSMVLIATGSEVELAMQVAKELEGKTPLRVVSMPCTERFDLQPEEYQQKVLGKNIKRVAIEASHSDWWRKYVGLEGDVVGMETFGESAAGNILFEHFGFTKEKIISKLDLDK
;
A
#
# COMPACT_ATOMS: atom_id res chain seq x y z
N THR A 1 -12.65 -3.48 -5.72
CA THR A 1 -13.07 -4.37 -6.84
C THR A 1 -14.00 -3.63 -7.81
N ALA A 2 -15.17 -3.04 -7.38
CA ALA A 2 -16.11 -2.41 -8.30
C ALA A 2 -15.47 -1.30 -9.16
N ILE A 3 -14.71 -0.40 -8.57
CA ILE A 3 -14.01 0.68 -9.30
C ILE A 3 -12.95 0.10 -10.25
N SER A 4 -12.30 -0.99 -9.91
CA SER A 4 -11.33 -1.66 -10.81
C SER A 4 -12.03 -2.25 -12.05
N TRP A 5 -13.22 -2.81 -11.87
CA TRP A 5 -14.06 -3.24 -12.99
C TRP A 5 -14.52 -2.07 -13.86
N LEU A 6 -14.96 -0.96 -13.25
CA LEU A 6 -15.31 0.25 -14.00
C LEU A 6 -14.10 0.74 -14.81
N ALA A 7 -12.93 0.80 -14.19
CA ALA A 7 -11.69 1.19 -14.86
C ALA A 7 -11.33 0.28 -16.02
N ALA A 8 -11.53 -1.05 -15.89
CA ALA A 8 -11.29 -2.01 -16.94
C ALA A 8 -12.25 -1.82 -18.12
N LEU A 9 -13.55 -1.61 -17.85
CA LEU A 9 -14.55 -1.37 -18.89
C LEU A 9 -14.34 -0.06 -19.65
N GLN A 10 -13.81 0.96 -18.98
CA GLN A 10 -13.47 2.24 -19.60
C GLN A 10 -12.18 2.20 -20.43
N ASN A 11 -11.32 1.23 -20.17
CA ASN A 11 -10.04 1.09 -20.87
C ASN A 11 -10.25 0.31 -22.19
N GLN A 12 -10.54 1.01 -23.27
CA GLN A 12 -10.84 0.39 -24.57
C GLN A 12 -9.58 0.14 -25.42
N ASP A 13 -8.46 0.78 -25.09
CA ASP A 13 -7.25 0.76 -25.91
C ASP A 13 -6.28 -0.37 -25.57
N LYS A 14 -6.41 -0.93 -24.36
CA LYS A 14 -5.48 -1.93 -23.82
C LYS A 14 -6.21 -3.00 -23.00
N PRO A 15 -5.71 -4.24 -22.96
CA PRO A 15 -6.24 -5.23 -22.04
C PRO A 15 -6.01 -4.81 -20.58
N THR A 16 -6.94 -5.20 -19.70
CA THR A 16 -6.83 -4.95 -18.25
C THR A 16 -6.89 -6.27 -17.51
N ALA A 17 -5.85 -6.59 -16.75
CA ALA A 17 -5.85 -7.72 -15.83
C ALA A 17 -6.31 -7.28 -14.43
N LEU A 18 -7.28 -7.98 -13.86
CA LEU A 18 -7.72 -7.79 -12.48
C LEU A 18 -7.18 -8.96 -11.64
N ILE A 19 -6.15 -8.68 -10.85
CA ILE A 19 -5.54 -9.65 -9.95
C ILE A 19 -6.16 -9.46 -8.57
N LEU A 20 -6.91 -10.46 -8.12
CA LEU A 20 -7.70 -10.39 -6.89
C LEU A 20 -7.12 -11.33 -5.84
N SER A 21 -7.16 -10.90 -4.56
CA SER A 21 -6.76 -11.73 -3.43
C SER A 21 -7.71 -12.93 -3.27
N ARG A 22 -7.16 -14.08 -2.91
CA ARG A 22 -7.93 -15.31 -2.63
C ARG A 22 -8.47 -15.33 -1.20
N GLN A 23 -7.85 -14.59 -0.29
CA GLN A 23 -8.26 -14.47 1.10
C GLN A 23 -9.52 -13.61 1.23
N GLY A 24 -10.31 -13.85 2.28
CA GLY A 24 -11.30 -12.89 2.76
C GLY A 24 -10.58 -11.68 3.36
N LEU A 25 -10.86 -10.50 2.84
CA LEU A 25 -10.26 -9.25 3.31
C LEU A 25 -11.34 -8.35 3.92
N PRO A 26 -11.01 -7.58 4.97
CA PRO A 26 -11.94 -6.63 5.53
C PRO A 26 -12.28 -5.52 4.53
N SER A 27 -13.49 -5.00 4.64
CA SER A 27 -13.89 -3.81 3.92
C SER A 27 -13.52 -2.58 4.74
N PHE A 28 -12.84 -1.62 4.13
CA PHE A 28 -12.58 -0.33 4.75
C PHE A 28 -13.63 0.68 4.25
N GLU A 29 -14.16 1.47 5.16
CA GLU A 29 -14.99 2.62 4.82
C GLU A 29 -14.16 3.63 4.04
N ARG A 30 -14.78 4.25 3.05
CA ARG A 30 -14.18 5.28 2.21
C ARG A 30 -15.18 6.39 1.97
N ASP A 31 -14.75 7.60 2.09
CA ASP A 31 -15.53 8.75 1.66
C ASP A 31 -15.59 8.83 0.11
N GLU A 32 -16.42 9.73 -0.39
CA GLU A 32 -16.62 9.92 -1.83
C GLU A 32 -15.34 10.33 -2.55
N SER A 33 -14.51 11.16 -1.94
CA SER A 33 -13.22 11.60 -2.50
C SER A 33 -12.24 10.43 -2.64
N GLN A 34 -12.17 9.57 -1.65
CA GLN A 34 -11.35 8.35 -1.68
C GLN A 34 -11.85 7.38 -2.76
N ILE A 35 -13.17 7.16 -2.85
CA ILE A 35 -13.77 6.30 -3.87
C ILE A 35 -13.40 6.82 -5.27
N ASN A 36 -13.56 8.12 -5.52
CA ASN A 36 -13.21 8.75 -6.78
C ASN A 36 -11.70 8.71 -7.08
N SER A 37 -10.87 8.60 -6.05
CA SER A 37 -9.41 8.54 -6.19
C SER A 37 -8.88 7.15 -6.50
N ILE A 38 -9.64 6.08 -6.26
CA ILE A 38 -9.24 4.69 -6.55
C ILE A 38 -8.84 4.52 -8.04
N ILE A 39 -9.58 5.16 -8.95
CA ILE A 39 -9.32 5.05 -10.39
C ILE A 39 -7.98 5.66 -10.81
N ARG A 40 -7.38 6.51 -9.97
CA ARG A 40 -6.07 7.12 -10.19
C ARG A 40 -4.91 6.16 -9.90
N GLY A 41 -5.19 4.98 -9.34
CA GLY A 41 -4.21 3.92 -9.13
C GLY A 41 -3.52 3.92 -7.78
N GLY A 42 -3.51 5.03 -7.06
CA GLY A 42 -3.00 5.17 -5.70
C GLY A 42 -3.69 6.33 -4.98
N TYR A 43 -4.05 6.16 -3.72
CA TYR A 43 -4.76 7.16 -2.93
C TYR A 43 -4.51 7.00 -1.43
N VAL A 44 -4.71 8.07 -0.67
CA VAL A 44 -4.62 8.03 0.79
C VAL A 44 -5.86 7.34 1.34
N LEU A 45 -5.67 6.17 1.97
CA LEU A 45 -6.73 5.40 2.62
C LEU A 45 -6.94 5.86 4.07
N TYR A 46 -5.85 6.15 4.76
CA TYR A 46 -5.87 6.64 6.14
C TYR A 46 -4.89 7.80 6.30
N GLU A 47 -5.37 8.88 6.87
CA GLU A 47 -4.59 10.06 7.24
C GLU A 47 -4.59 10.18 8.76
N PRO A 48 -3.43 10.28 9.43
CA PRO A 48 -3.36 10.52 10.87
C PRO A 48 -3.88 11.94 11.21
N LYS A 49 -4.16 12.18 12.50
CA LYS A 49 -4.59 13.51 12.96
C LYS A 49 -3.48 14.56 12.90
N ASP A 50 -2.26 14.13 13.20
CA ASP A 50 -1.07 14.95 13.13
C ASP A 50 -0.41 14.81 11.76
N ASP A 51 0.49 15.72 11.40
CA ASP A 51 1.24 15.62 10.14
C ASP A 51 1.98 14.27 10.08
N PRO A 52 1.84 13.52 8.98
CA PRO A 52 2.44 12.20 8.88
C PRO A 52 3.97 12.28 8.89
N SER A 53 4.59 11.54 9.78
CA SER A 53 6.05 11.37 9.82
C SER A 53 6.55 10.31 8.82
N MET A 54 5.67 9.40 8.40
CA MET A 54 5.99 8.31 7.49
C MET A 54 4.76 7.89 6.68
N VAL A 55 4.99 7.33 5.49
CA VAL A 55 3.94 6.78 4.62
C VAL A 55 4.13 5.29 4.45
N LEU A 56 3.10 4.51 4.77
CA LEU A 56 3.01 3.09 4.45
C LEU A 56 2.26 2.93 3.13
N ILE A 57 2.89 2.29 2.15
CA ILE A 57 2.30 2.00 0.83
C ILE A 57 2.00 0.51 0.78
N ALA A 58 0.76 0.15 0.46
CA ALA A 58 0.37 -1.26 0.33
C ALA A 58 -0.65 -1.46 -0.78
N THR A 59 -0.75 -2.70 -1.26
CA THR A 59 -1.78 -3.12 -2.21
C THR A 59 -2.39 -4.45 -1.79
N GLY A 60 -3.57 -4.78 -2.32
CA GLY A 60 -4.21 -6.08 -2.09
C GLY A 60 -4.42 -6.42 -0.61
N SER A 61 -3.94 -7.58 -0.21
CA SER A 61 -4.05 -8.13 1.14
C SER A 61 -3.22 -7.36 2.18
N GLU A 62 -2.12 -6.77 1.78
CA GLU A 62 -1.18 -6.07 2.67
C GLU A 62 -1.71 -4.72 3.16
N VAL A 63 -2.77 -4.20 2.52
CA VAL A 63 -3.46 -2.97 2.98
C VAL A 63 -4.02 -3.14 4.39
N GLU A 64 -4.57 -4.32 4.72
CA GLU A 64 -5.04 -4.62 6.07
C GLU A 64 -3.91 -4.51 7.09
N LEU A 65 -2.76 -5.09 6.76
CA LEU A 65 -1.59 -5.08 7.61
C LEU A 65 -1.04 -3.67 7.83
N ALA A 66 -0.97 -2.85 6.77
CA ALA A 66 -0.60 -1.44 6.88
C ALA A 66 -1.54 -0.65 7.80
N MET A 67 -2.85 -0.89 7.70
CA MET A 67 -3.85 -0.28 8.57
C MET A 67 -3.72 -0.73 10.03
N GLN A 68 -3.40 -1.99 10.27
CA GLN A 68 -3.16 -2.50 11.63
C GLN A 68 -1.94 -1.84 12.25
N VAL A 69 -0.84 -1.69 11.50
CA VAL A 69 0.37 -0.99 11.94
C VAL A 69 0.08 0.48 12.25
N ALA A 70 -0.63 1.18 11.36
CA ALA A 70 -0.96 2.59 11.58
C ALA A 70 -1.82 2.80 12.84
N LYS A 71 -2.79 1.92 13.09
CA LYS A 71 -3.63 1.97 14.29
C LYS A 71 -2.86 1.63 15.58
N GLU A 72 -1.94 0.67 15.53
CA GLU A 72 -1.12 0.31 16.70
C GLU A 72 -0.20 1.46 17.15
N LEU A 73 0.26 2.26 16.18
CA LEU A 73 1.16 3.38 16.43
C LEU A 73 0.42 4.73 16.54
N GLU A 74 -0.91 4.71 16.51
CA GLU A 74 -1.73 5.93 16.67
C GLU A 74 -1.42 6.61 18.01
N GLY A 75 -1.18 7.92 17.98
CA GLY A 75 -0.77 8.70 19.15
C GLY A 75 0.72 8.58 19.54
N LYS A 76 1.49 7.77 18.82
CA LYS A 76 2.95 7.65 19.02
C LYS A 76 3.71 8.12 17.77
N THR A 77 3.40 7.52 16.64
CA THR A 77 4.03 7.82 15.35
C THR A 77 2.94 8.02 14.32
N PRO A 78 2.72 9.24 13.80
CA PRO A 78 1.67 9.51 12.84
C PRO A 78 2.02 8.88 11.48
N LEU A 79 1.31 7.82 11.10
CA LEU A 79 1.51 7.08 9.86
C LEU A 79 0.35 7.29 8.89
N ARG A 80 0.67 7.76 7.68
CA ARG A 80 -0.28 7.75 6.56
C ARG A 80 -0.30 6.36 5.93
N VAL A 81 -1.48 5.87 5.54
CA VAL A 81 -1.60 4.65 4.73
C VAL A 81 -2.09 4.99 3.34
N VAL A 82 -1.33 4.57 2.35
CA VAL A 82 -1.65 4.67 0.91
C VAL A 82 -2.02 3.30 0.39
N SER A 83 -3.23 3.17 -0.16
CA SER A 83 -3.62 2.01 -0.95
C SER A 83 -3.28 2.27 -2.42
N MET A 84 -2.49 1.37 -3.03
CA MET A 84 -2.02 1.51 -4.41
C MET A 84 -2.45 0.32 -5.28
N PRO A 85 -3.72 0.25 -5.69
CA PRO A 85 -4.24 -0.87 -6.46
C PRO A 85 -3.70 -0.97 -7.89
N CYS A 86 -3.11 0.09 -8.46
CA CYS A 86 -2.58 0.07 -9.82
C CYS A 86 -1.46 1.09 -9.99
N THR A 87 -0.23 0.64 -9.96
CA THR A 87 0.97 1.48 -10.08
C THR A 87 1.05 2.19 -11.43
N GLU A 88 0.66 1.53 -12.54
CA GLU A 88 0.70 2.12 -13.88
C GLU A 88 -0.23 3.32 -14.01
N ARG A 89 -1.41 3.25 -13.41
CA ARG A 89 -2.34 4.40 -13.39
C ARG A 89 -1.85 5.52 -12.48
N PHE A 90 -1.23 5.16 -11.38
CA PHE A 90 -0.64 6.14 -10.46
C PHE A 90 0.52 6.90 -11.11
N ASP A 91 1.36 6.21 -11.88
CA ASP A 91 2.49 6.80 -12.61
C ASP A 91 2.06 7.82 -13.69
N LEU A 92 0.86 7.65 -14.23
CA LEU A 92 0.28 8.59 -15.20
C LEU A 92 -0.34 9.84 -14.55
N GLN A 93 -0.41 9.90 -13.22
CA GLN A 93 -0.96 11.08 -12.55
C GLN A 93 0.04 12.25 -12.58
N PRO A 94 -0.46 13.50 -12.53
CA PRO A 94 0.41 14.66 -12.36
C PRO A 94 1.30 14.54 -11.12
N GLU A 95 2.52 15.04 -11.20
CA GLU A 95 3.50 15.00 -10.11
C GLU A 95 2.95 15.58 -8.79
N GLU A 96 2.17 16.65 -8.89
CA GLU A 96 1.49 17.25 -7.74
C GLU A 96 0.59 16.25 -7.00
N TYR A 97 -0.18 15.44 -7.76
CA TYR A 97 -1.01 14.39 -7.16
C TYR A 97 -0.17 13.29 -6.53
N GLN A 98 0.88 12.83 -7.22
CA GLN A 98 1.77 11.82 -6.69
C GLN A 98 2.43 12.30 -5.39
N GLN A 99 2.92 13.54 -5.35
CA GLN A 99 3.50 14.15 -4.15
C GLN A 99 2.47 14.32 -3.02
N LYS A 100 1.22 14.69 -3.35
CA LYS A 100 0.14 14.78 -2.37
C LYS A 100 -0.13 13.44 -1.70
N VAL A 101 -0.16 12.35 -2.47
CA VAL A 101 -0.43 10.98 -1.98
C VAL A 101 0.76 10.44 -1.20
N LEU A 102 1.96 10.49 -1.78
CA LEU A 102 3.17 9.89 -1.21
C LEU A 102 3.88 10.76 -0.17
N GLY A 103 3.43 12.01 0.00
CA GLY A 103 4.13 12.98 0.82
C GLY A 103 5.42 13.51 0.18
N LYS A 104 5.79 14.73 0.53
CA LYS A 104 7.03 15.35 0.07
C LYS A 104 8.05 15.32 1.20
N ASN A 105 9.24 14.76 0.94
CA ASN A 105 10.32 14.64 1.93
C ASN A 105 9.93 13.87 3.20
N ILE A 106 9.11 12.83 3.04
CA ILE A 106 8.67 11.95 4.12
C ILE A 106 9.19 10.54 3.82
N LYS A 107 9.69 9.83 4.85
CA LYS A 107 10.10 8.43 4.74
C LYS A 107 8.91 7.59 4.27
N ARG A 108 9.16 6.66 3.34
CA ARG A 108 8.14 5.77 2.78
C ARG A 108 8.54 4.33 2.97
N VAL A 109 7.58 3.50 3.34
CA VAL A 109 7.78 2.05 3.48
C VAL A 109 6.71 1.35 2.67
N ALA A 110 7.11 0.49 1.75
CA ALA A 110 6.18 -0.34 0.99
C ALA A 110 6.03 -1.71 1.65
N ILE A 111 4.82 -2.25 1.61
CA ILE A 111 4.48 -3.57 2.16
C ILE A 111 3.76 -4.35 1.06
N GLU A 112 4.42 -5.38 0.52
CA GLU A 112 3.89 -6.19 -0.57
C GLU A 112 4.54 -7.56 -0.61
N ALA A 113 3.75 -8.62 -0.65
CA ALA A 113 4.21 -10.01 -0.78
C ALA A 113 4.69 -10.32 -2.22
N SER A 114 5.56 -9.47 -2.73
CA SER A 114 6.23 -9.60 -4.03
C SER A 114 7.68 -9.15 -3.92
N HIS A 115 8.44 -9.24 -5.02
CA HIS A 115 9.84 -8.82 -5.04
C HIS A 115 9.97 -7.32 -4.76
N SER A 116 10.93 -6.96 -3.90
CA SER A 116 11.10 -5.60 -3.36
C SER A 116 11.44 -4.55 -4.41
N ASP A 117 12.11 -4.92 -5.51
CA ASP A 117 12.63 -3.97 -6.49
C ASP A 117 11.55 -3.10 -7.14
N TRP A 118 10.36 -3.66 -7.34
CA TRP A 118 9.26 -2.91 -7.93
C TRP A 118 8.90 -1.66 -7.13
N TRP A 119 9.01 -1.75 -5.80
CA TRP A 119 8.60 -0.68 -4.89
C TRP A 119 9.68 0.36 -4.64
N ARG A 120 10.94 0.09 -5.02
CA ARG A 120 12.06 1.05 -4.88
C ARG A 120 11.78 2.40 -5.53
N LYS A 121 11.06 2.40 -6.65
CA LYS A 121 10.63 3.62 -7.35
C LYS A 121 9.80 4.55 -6.46
N TYR A 122 8.95 4.00 -5.60
CA TYR A 122 8.01 4.76 -4.78
C TYR A 122 8.58 5.14 -3.42
N VAL A 123 9.39 4.28 -2.84
CA VAL A 123 10.01 4.55 -1.53
C VAL A 123 11.29 5.37 -1.62
N GLY A 124 12.00 5.32 -2.74
CA GLY A 124 13.27 6.01 -2.92
C GLY A 124 14.44 5.34 -2.18
N LEU A 125 15.58 6.06 -2.09
CA LEU A 125 16.79 5.56 -1.46
C LEU A 125 16.71 5.49 0.06
N GLU A 126 15.95 6.40 0.67
CA GLU A 126 15.81 6.52 2.14
C GLU A 126 14.65 5.65 2.67
N GLY A 127 13.85 5.08 1.78
CA GLY A 127 12.71 4.25 2.14
C GLY A 127 13.05 2.77 2.21
N ASP A 128 12.14 2.02 2.80
CA ASP A 128 12.25 0.57 2.98
C ASP A 128 11.14 -0.18 2.26
N VAL A 129 11.39 -1.46 1.99
CA VAL A 129 10.40 -2.39 1.45
C VAL A 129 10.32 -3.63 2.32
N VAL A 130 9.14 -3.93 2.80
CA VAL A 130 8.79 -5.22 3.38
C VAL A 130 8.28 -6.09 2.25
N GLY A 131 9.17 -6.79 1.59
CA GLY A 131 8.92 -7.61 0.40
C GLY A 131 9.54 -8.99 0.53
N MET A 132 9.56 -9.73 -0.57
CA MET A 132 10.14 -11.05 -0.68
C MET A 132 11.37 -11.02 -1.58
N GLU A 133 12.44 -11.70 -1.16
CA GLU A 133 13.67 -11.84 -1.96
C GLU A 133 13.86 -13.29 -2.45
N THR A 134 12.89 -14.16 -2.18
CA THR A 134 12.89 -15.57 -2.53
C THR A 134 11.63 -15.95 -3.30
N PHE A 135 11.59 -17.15 -3.83
CA PHE A 135 10.34 -17.70 -4.38
C PHE A 135 9.29 -17.86 -3.28
N GLY A 136 8.01 -17.76 -3.69
CA GLY A 136 6.88 -18.05 -2.82
C GLY A 136 6.78 -19.55 -2.48
N GLU A 137 5.94 -19.85 -1.52
CA GLU A 137 5.68 -21.22 -1.03
C GLU A 137 4.19 -21.55 -1.20
N SER A 138 3.83 -22.83 -1.02
CA SER A 138 2.45 -23.29 -1.12
C SER A 138 1.92 -23.71 0.25
N ALA A 139 1.15 -22.83 0.89
CA ALA A 139 0.45 -23.07 2.15
C ALA A 139 -0.75 -22.11 2.28
N ALA A 140 -1.44 -22.17 3.42
CA ALA A 140 -2.50 -21.19 3.73
C ALA A 140 -1.89 -19.78 3.89
N GLY A 141 -2.60 -18.75 3.43
CA GLY A 141 -2.08 -17.37 3.37
C GLY A 141 -1.58 -16.82 4.70
N ASN A 142 -2.28 -17.11 5.81
CA ASN A 142 -1.86 -16.71 7.15
C ASN A 142 -0.51 -17.36 7.57
N ILE A 143 -0.30 -18.62 7.22
CA ILE A 143 0.96 -19.35 7.49
C ILE A 143 2.09 -18.72 6.67
N LEU A 144 1.82 -18.41 5.39
CA LEU A 144 2.82 -17.78 4.52
C LEU A 144 3.15 -16.35 4.97
N PHE A 145 2.19 -15.59 5.41
CA PHE A 145 2.43 -14.25 5.94
C PHE A 145 3.35 -14.29 7.15
N GLU A 146 3.10 -15.20 8.09
CA GLU A 146 3.97 -15.42 9.25
C GLU A 146 5.38 -15.88 8.83
N HIS A 147 5.44 -16.88 7.95
CA HIS A 147 6.70 -17.46 7.44
C HIS A 147 7.59 -16.42 6.78
N PHE A 148 7.03 -15.58 5.91
CA PHE A 148 7.77 -14.52 5.20
C PHE A 148 7.91 -13.21 6.00
N GLY A 149 7.34 -13.15 7.20
CA GLY A 149 7.48 -11.99 8.08
C GLY A 149 6.52 -10.83 7.73
N PHE A 150 5.42 -11.11 7.05
CA PHE A 150 4.32 -10.15 6.87
C PHE A 150 3.43 -10.11 8.11
N THR A 151 4.03 -9.72 9.23
CA THR A 151 3.33 -9.53 10.51
C THR A 151 3.47 -8.10 10.98
N LYS A 152 2.50 -7.64 11.75
CA LYS A 152 2.49 -6.28 12.30
C LYS A 152 3.77 -5.99 13.09
N GLU A 153 4.19 -6.91 13.94
CA GLU A 153 5.37 -6.79 14.80
C GLU A 153 6.65 -6.66 13.96
N LYS A 154 6.76 -7.47 12.91
CA LYS A 154 7.93 -7.44 12.02
C LYS A 154 7.99 -6.14 11.22
N ILE A 155 6.85 -5.65 10.76
CA ILE A 155 6.79 -4.35 10.05
C ILE A 155 7.19 -3.24 11.00
N ILE A 156 6.60 -3.15 12.20
CA ILE A 156 6.94 -2.14 13.20
C ILE A 156 8.44 -2.15 13.50
N SER A 157 9.06 -3.34 13.65
CA SER A 157 10.51 -3.45 13.90
C SER A 157 11.39 -2.91 12.74
N LYS A 158 10.85 -2.82 11.52
CA LYS A 158 11.55 -2.29 10.34
C LYS A 158 11.34 -0.78 10.13
N LEU A 159 10.41 -0.16 10.87
CA LEU A 159 10.10 1.27 10.64
C LEU A 159 11.19 2.21 11.16
N ASP A 160 12.18 1.73 11.94
CA ASP A 160 13.26 2.57 12.49
C ASP A 160 12.70 3.82 13.20
N LEU A 161 11.82 3.60 14.20
CA LEU A 161 11.07 4.66 14.87
C LEU A 161 11.92 5.50 15.84
N ASP A 162 13.17 5.10 16.10
CA ASP A 162 14.08 5.70 17.09
C ASP A 162 15.12 6.68 16.48
N LYS A 163 14.95 7.07 15.19
CA LYS A 163 15.87 7.99 14.51
C LYS A 163 15.26 9.36 14.28
#